data_a1d96b2d6c1596353309bf8cad1fe844
#
_entry.id   a1d96b2d6c1596353309bf8cad1fe844
#
_cell.length_a   1.000
_cell.length_b   1.000
_cell.length_c   1.000
_cell.angle_alpha   90.00
_cell.angle_beta   90.00
_cell.angle_gamma   90.00
#
_symmetry.space_group_name_H-M   'P 1'
#
loop_
_entity.id
_entity.type
_entity.pdbx_description
1 polymer ?
#
loop_
_entity_poly.entity_id
_entity_poly.type
_entity_poly.pdbx_seq_one_letter_code
_entity_poly.pdbx_strand_id
1 'polypeptide(L)'
;MSIFLMFGKYSTEATKQISSDRTVKAREVIQKNGGKIISMYAVMGEHDLVFTIDFPDADKAIATSVALHKLTGIHFTTSPVVDVEQFDKLVGDVKDI
;
A
#
# COMPACT_ATOMS: atom_id res chain seq x y z
N MET A 1 -15.10 1.02 -2.70
CA MET A 1 -13.93 1.85 -2.38
C MET A 1 -13.41 1.44 -1.02
N SER A 2 -12.17 1.06 -0.98
CA SER A 2 -11.58 0.50 0.23
C SER A 2 -10.18 1.03 0.44
N ILE A 3 -9.85 1.28 1.70
CA ILE A 3 -8.52 1.76 2.07
C ILE A 3 -7.60 0.56 2.31
N PHE A 4 -6.39 0.66 1.77
CA PHE A 4 -5.34 -0.34 1.96
C PHE A 4 -4.08 0.35 2.47
N LEU A 5 -3.37 -0.31 3.37
CA LEU A 5 -2.01 0.06 3.72
C LEU A 5 -1.06 -0.82 2.93
N MET A 6 -0.09 -0.18 2.31
CA MET A 6 0.96 -0.86 1.57
C MET A 6 2.30 -0.59 2.24
N PHE A 7 2.92 -1.64 2.75
CA PHE A 7 4.23 -1.55 3.39
C PHE A 7 5.28 -2.03 2.39
N GLY A 8 6.22 -1.17 2.07
CA GLY A 8 7.27 -1.48 1.10
C GLY A 8 8.58 -1.81 1.79
N LYS A 9 9.23 -2.88 1.30
CA LYS A 9 10.55 -3.27 1.75
C LYS A 9 11.49 -3.28 0.57
N TYR A 10 12.58 -2.51 0.65
CA TYR A 10 13.57 -2.45 -0.39
C TYR A 10 14.44 -3.71 -0.39
N SER A 11 14.73 -4.19 -1.60
CA SER A 11 15.89 -5.06 -1.80
C SER A 11 17.14 -4.18 -1.81
N THR A 12 18.33 -4.81 -1.76
CA THR A 12 19.58 -4.08 -1.90
C THR A 12 19.60 -3.28 -3.21
N GLU A 13 19.15 -3.91 -4.29
CA GLU A 13 19.11 -3.26 -5.60
C GLU A 13 18.13 -2.10 -5.63
N ALA A 14 16.95 -2.26 -5.02
CA ALA A 14 15.95 -1.21 -4.95
C ALA A 14 16.47 -0.01 -4.15
N THR A 15 17.25 -0.24 -3.11
CA THR A 15 17.87 0.83 -2.33
C THR A 15 18.81 1.67 -3.19
N LYS A 16 19.58 1.04 -4.06
CA LYS A 16 20.50 1.74 -4.95
C LYS A 16 19.80 2.58 -6.00
N GLN A 17 18.54 2.31 -6.28
CA GLN A 17 17.80 2.95 -7.34
C GLN A 17 16.75 3.95 -6.84
N ILE A 18 16.90 4.42 -5.62
CA ILE A 18 16.02 5.46 -5.08
C ILE A 18 16.14 6.71 -5.94
N SER A 19 15.01 7.20 -6.45
CA SER A 19 14.97 8.40 -7.27
C SER A 19 13.58 9.00 -7.29
N SER A 20 13.49 10.28 -7.61
CA SER A 20 12.21 10.95 -7.80
C SER A 20 11.47 10.41 -9.02
N ASP A 21 12.18 10.00 -10.06
CA ASP A 21 11.57 9.39 -11.25
C ASP A 21 10.87 8.09 -10.91
N ARG A 22 11.48 7.27 -10.06
CA ARG A 22 10.84 6.03 -9.61
C ARG A 22 9.57 6.32 -8.85
N THR A 23 9.57 7.34 -8.01
CA THR A 23 8.38 7.75 -7.27
C THR A 23 7.26 8.20 -8.20
N VAL A 24 7.59 8.99 -9.22
CA VAL A 24 6.60 9.43 -10.22
C VAL A 24 5.99 8.23 -10.93
N LYS A 25 6.81 7.28 -11.36
CA LYS A 25 6.33 6.07 -12.03
C LYS A 25 5.45 5.22 -11.11
N ALA A 26 5.82 5.13 -9.83
CA ALA A 26 5.01 4.40 -8.86
C ALA A 26 3.62 5.05 -8.71
N ARG A 27 3.55 6.37 -8.62
CA ARG A 27 2.27 7.09 -8.57
C ARG A 27 1.42 6.82 -9.79
N GLU A 28 2.03 6.81 -10.97
CA GLU A 28 1.32 6.53 -12.23
C GLU A 28 0.71 5.12 -12.22
N VAL A 29 1.45 4.13 -11.76
CA VAL A 29 0.96 2.75 -11.67
C VAL A 29 -0.23 2.68 -10.73
N ILE A 30 -0.14 3.30 -9.57
CA ILE A 30 -1.23 3.32 -8.58
C ILE A 30 -2.48 3.95 -9.18
N GLN A 31 -2.32 5.12 -9.80
CA GLN A 31 -3.44 5.86 -10.37
C GLN A 31 -4.06 5.14 -11.57
N LYS A 32 -3.24 4.51 -12.39
CA LYS A 32 -3.70 3.73 -13.53
C LYS A 32 -4.58 2.56 -13.11
N ASN A 33 -4.35 2.01 -11.93
CA ASN A 33 -5.16 0.93 -11.38
C ASN A 33 -6.35 1.45 -10.56
N GLY A 34 -6.65 2.73 -10.65
CA GLY A 34 -7.79 3.32 -9.98
C GLY A 34 -7.52 3.69 -8.53
N GLY A 35 -6.27 3.62 -8.09
CA GLY A 35 -5.89 3.98 -6.72
C GLY A 35 -5.88 5.48 -6.51
N LYS A 36 -6.44 5.90 -5.39
CA LYS A 36 -6.38 7.29 -4.95
C LYS A 36 -5.40 7.37 -3.79
N ILE A 37 -4.30 8.05 -4.02
CA ILE A 37 -3.22 8.15 -3.02
C ILE A 37 -3.65 9.09 -1.90
N ILE A 38 -3.74 8.58 -0.68
CA ILE A 38 -4.04 9.38 0.49
C ILE A 38 -2.74 9.87 1.12
N SER A 39 -1.75 8.98 1.27
CA SER A 39 -0.44 9.34 1.80
C SER A 39 0.63 8.39 1.33
N MET A 40 1.86 8.88 1.26
CA MET A 40 3.04 8.10 0.94
C MET A 40 4.18 8.61 1.83
N TYR A 41 4.70 7.72 2.68
CA TYR A 41 5.78 8.07 3.59
C TYR A 41 6.95 7.11 3.43
N ALA A 42 8.15 7.65 3.53
CA ALA A 42 9.35 6.86 3.75
C ALA A 42 9.54 6.72 5.26
N VAL A 43 9.88 5.53 5.69
CA VAL A 43 10.09 5.23 7.13
C VAL A 43 11.41 4.49 7.29
N MET A 44 11.83 4.30 8.52
CA MET A 44 13.05 3.55 8.83
C MET A 44 12.73 2.47 9.84
N GLY A 45 13.26 1.28 9.62
CA GLY A 45 13.07 0.14 10.50
C GLY A 45 12.71 -1.11 9.73
N GLU A 46 11.68 -1.80 10.17
CA GLU A 46 11.24 -3.05 9.53
C GLU A 46 10.77 -2.82 8.09
N HIS A 47 10.10 -1.69 7.86
CA HIS A 47 9.63 -1.31 6.53
C HIS A 47 10.33 -0.03 6.09
N ASP A 48 10.39 0.20 4.79
CA ASP A 48 11.02 1.38 4.21
C ASP A 48 9.99 2.39 3.69
N LEU A 49 8.82 1.92 3.29
CA LEU A 49 7.73 2.77 2.78
C LEU A 49 6.41 2.36 3.43
N VAL A 50 5.55 3.35 3.62
CA VAL A 50 4.15 3.12 4.05
C VAL A 50 3.25 4.01 3.20
N PHE A 51 2.36 3.38 2.44
CA PHE A 51 1.38 4.09 1.62
C PHE A 51 -0.02 3.81 2.14
N THR A 52 -0.87 4.83 2.10
CA THR A 52 -2.31 4.67 2.34
C THR A 52 -3.00 5.00 1.02
N ILE A 53 -3.69 4.03 0.46
CA ILE A 53 -4.29 4.15 -0.86
C ILE A 53 -5.75 3.69 -0.80
N ASP A 54 -6.63 4.44 -1.45
CA ASP A 54 -8.01 4.04 -1.66
C ASP A 54 -8.12 3.37 -3.02
N PHE A 55 -8.42 2.07 -3.05
CA PHE A 55 -8.61 1.32 -4.29
C PHE A 55 -10.10 0.98 -4.49
N PRO A 56 -10.53 0.81 -5.75
CA PRO A 56 -11.90 0.36 -6.02
C PRO A 56 -12.24 -0.97 -5.38
N ASP A 57 -11.27 -1.89 -5.36
CA ASP A 57 -11.46 -3.24 -4.83
C ASP A 57 -10.11 -3.89 -4.53
N ALA A 58 -10.16 -5.08 -3.92
CA ALA A 58 -8.96 -5.83 -3.57
C ALA A 58 -8.17 -6.29 -4.79
N ASP A 59 -8.86 -6.61 -5.89
CA ASP A 59 -8.20 -7.05 -7.11
C ASP A 59 -7.26 -5.98 -7.64
N LYS A 60 -7.70 -4.72 -7.64
CA LYS A 60 -6.88 -3.59 -8.07
C LYS A 60 -5.70 -3.34 -7.14
N ALA A 61 -5.92 -3.50 -5.83
CA ALA A 61 -4.87 -3.36 -4.84
C ALA A 61 -3.77 -4.42 -5.03
N ILE A 62 -4.17 -5.67 -5.22
CA ILE A 62 -3.23 -6.78 -5.45
C ILE A 62 -2.47 -6.58 -6.76
N ALA A 63 -3.17 -6.25 -7.83
CA ALA A 63 -2.54 -6.01 -9.13
C ALA A 63 -1.52 -4.89 -9.06
N THR A 64 -1.84 -3.81 -8.33
CA THR A 64 -0.93 -2.70 -8.14
C THR A 64 0.31 -3.12 -7.35
N SER A 65 0.13 -3.92 -6.31
CA SER A 65 1.24 -4.43 -5.48
C SER A 65 2.24 -5.21 -6.34
N VAL A 66 1.74 -6.10 -7.20
CA VAL A 66 2.60 -6.89 -8.11
C VAL A 66 3.25 -6.00 -9.16
N ALA A 67 2.51 -5.07 -9.73
CA ALA A 67 3.04 -4.16 -10.75
C ALA A 67 4.17 -3.29 -10.19
N LEU A 68 3.99 -2.78 -8.97
CA LEU A 68 5.02 -1.99 -8.30
C LEU A 68 6.27 -2.81 -8.03
N HIS A 69 6.10 -4.07 -7.60
CA HIS A 69 7.23 -4.96 -7.39
C HIS A 69 8.02 -5.17 -8.69
N LYS A 70 7.33 -5.44 -9.79
CA LYS A 70 7.97 -5.62 -11.10
C LYS A 70 8.69 -4.36 -11.56
N LEU A 71 8.09 -3.21 -11.33
CA LEU A 71 8.66 -1.93 -11.78
C LEU A 71 9.86 -1.51 -10.94
N THR A 72 9.81 -1.71 -9.64
CA THR A 72 10.77 -1.08 -8.70
C THR A 72 11.68 -2.06 -7.98
N GLY A 73 11.33 -3.35 -7.95
CA GLY A 73 12.02 -4.32 -7.11
C GLY A 73 11.66 -4.20 -5.63
N ILE A 74 10.76 -3.30 -5.27
CA ILE A 74 10.30 -3.13 -3.89
C ILE A 74 9.20 -4.15 -3.62
N HIS A 75 9.35 -4.90 -2.53
CA HIS A 75 8.33 -5.85 -2.12
C HIS A 75 7.28 -5.14 -1.27
N PHE A 76 6.02 -5.21 -1.68
CA PHE A 76 4.92 -4.59 -0.95
C PHE A 76 4.05 -5.64 -0.28
N THR A 77 3.73 -5.39 0.99
CA THR A 77 2.68 -6.10 1.72
C THR A 77 1.47 -5.19 1.74
N THR A 78 0.35 -5.65 1.20
CA THR A 78 -0.84 -4.83 0.99
C THR A 78 -1.98 -5.40 1.81
N SER A 79 -2.53 -4.60 2.72
CA SER A 79 -3.55 -5.04 3.66
C SER A 79 -4.76 -4.12 3.63
N PRO A 80 -5.98 -4.68 3.57
CA PRO A 80 -7.16 -3.86 3.78
C PRO A 80 -7.22 -3.38 5.22
N VAL A 81 -7.77 -2.20 5.42
CA VAL A 81 -7.90 -1.63 6.76
C VAL A 81 -9.29 -1.03 6.96
N VAL A 82 -9.72 -0.97 8.20
CA VAL A 82 -10.86 -0.19 8.62
C VAL A 82 -10.40 0.69 9.78
N ASP A 83 -11.04 1.82 9.99
CA ASP A 83 -10.67 2.63 11.15
C ASP A 83 -11.10 1.93 12.45
N VAL A 84 -10.51 2.35 13.55
CA VAL A 84 -10.70 1.70 14.84
C VAL A 84 -12.16 1.76 15.29
N GLU A 85 -12.83 2.88 15.04
CA GLU A 85 -14.24 3.04 15.42
C GLU A 85 -15.13 2.03 14.68
N GLN A 86 -14.88 1.86 13.38
CA GLN A 86 -15.61 0.87 12.61
C GLN A 86 -15.28 -0.55 13.07
N PHE A 87 -14.01 -0.81 13.36
CA PHE A 87 -13.58 -2.09 13.89
C PHE A 87 -14.29 -2.41 15.19
N ASP A 88 -14.36 -1.44 16.10
CA ASP A 88 -15.05 -1.62 17.39
C ASP A 88 -16.51 -1.99 17.19
N LYS A 89 -17.20 -1.37 16.22
CA LYS A 89 -18.57 -1.71 15.92
C LYS A 89 -18.69 -3.12 15.36
N LEU A 90 -17.81 -3.50 14.45
CA LEU A 90 -17.83 -4.84 13.85
C LEU A 90 -17.61 -5.91 14.91
N VAL A 91 -16.65 -5.72 15.80
CA VAL A 91 -16.33 -6.67 16.86
C VAL A 91 -17.39 -6.65 17.96
N GLY A 92 -17.93 -5.47 18.28
CA GLY A 92 -18.97 -5.33 19.29
C GLY A 92 -20.27 -6.05 18.95
N ASP A 93 -20.51 -6.29 17.66
CA ASP A 93 -21.67 -7.04 17.20
C ASP A 93 -21.46 -8.56 17.27
N VAL A 94 -20.23 -8.99 17.54
CA VAL A 94 -19.89 -10.42 17.68
C VAL A 94 -20.00 -10.77 19.16
N LYS A 95 -21.01 -11.52 19.50
CA LYS A 95 -21.22 -11.94 20.88
C LYS A 95 -20.18 -13.00 21.27
N ASP A 96 -19.84 -13.05 22.53
CA ASP A 96 -18.95 -14.07 23.11
C ASP A 96 -17.49 -13.96 22.68
N ILE A 97 -17.05 -12.77 22.33
CA ILE A 97 -15.62 -12.51 22.14
C ILE A 97 -14.95 -12.19 23.47
#